data_f2144d12f4e48f7af58954c90a6ef2a3
#
_entry.id   f2144d12f4e48f7af58954c90a6ef2a3
#
_cell.length_a   1.000
_cell.length_b   1.000
_cell.length_c   1.000
_cell.angle_alpha   90.00
_cell.angle_beta   90.00
_cell.angle_gamma   90.00
#
_symmetry.space_group_name_H-M   'P 1'
#
loop_
_entity.id
_entity.type
_entity.pdbx_description
1 polymer ?
#
loop_
_entity_poly.entity_id
_entity_poly.type
_entity_poly.pdbx_seq_one_letter_code
_entity_poly.pdbx_strand_id
1 'polypeptide(L)'
;MLEGQQRRDLVHYRIEKAYKSYDEAKGVAKLKYWNLTGNRLYYTVFHMASALLLDKGFTAKTHAGVIHLVGEKFIATGLLDRTYGKLFSRLYELRQSGDYDDTFDATEEEVLPYFEKVENFIKDMEALITHN
;
A
#
# COMPACT_ATOMS: atom_id res chain seq x y z
N MET A 1 -21.39 -11.47 3.75
CA MET A 1 -20.77 -11.33 2.41
C MET A 1 -21.31 -10.07 1.73
N LEU A 2 -20.45 -9.29 1.07
CA LEU A 2 -20.87 -8.09 0.38
C LEU A 2 -21.56 -8.41 -0.94
N GLU A 3 -22.66 -7.72 -1.21
CA GLU A 3 -23.31 -7.75 -2.51
C GLU A 3 -22.40 -7.13 -3.58
N GLY A 4 -22.66 -7.45 -4.86
CA GLY A 4 -21.82 -6.98 -5.96
C GLY A 4 -21.61 -5.48 -5.99
N GLN A 5 -22.70 -4.69 -5.84
CA GLN A 5 -22.58 -3.24 -5.86
C GLN A 5 -21.86 -2.71 -4.62
N GLN A 6 -22.14 -3.28 -3.45
CA GLN A 6 -21.47 -2.91 -2.21
C GLN A 6 -19.97 -3.19 -2.30
N ARG A 7 -19.59 -4.31 -2.91
CA ARG A 7 -18.18 -4.66 -3.10
C ARG A 7 -17.50 -3.63 -3.99
N ARG A 8 -18.11 -3.28 -5.14
CA ARG A 8 -17.55 -2.30 -6.06
C ARG A 8 -17.39 -0.93 -5.40
N ASP A 9 -18.39 -0.51 -4.63
CA ASP A 9 -18.33 0.77 -3.91
C ASP A 9 -17.18 0.79 -2.91
N LEU A 10 -16.98 -0.30 -2.17
CA LEU A 10 -15.90 -0.38 -1.20
C LEU A 10 -14.54 -0.47 -1.89
N VAL A 11 -14.44 -1.18 -3.01
CA VAL A 11 -13.20 -1.20 -3.81
C VAL A 11 -12.82 0.21 -4.24
N HIS A 12 -13.78 0.95 -4.81
CA HIS A 12 -13.54 2.34 -5.25
C HIS A 12 -13.14 3.24 -4.08
N TYR A 13 -13.79 3.09 -2.94
CA TYR A 13 -13.47 3.85 -1.74
C TYR A 13 -12.01 3.61 -1.31
N ARG A 14 -11.56 2.35 -1.33
CA ARG A 14 -10.19 2.00 -0.95
C ARG A 14 -9.17 2.52 -1.96
N ILE A 15 -9.51 2.52 -3.25
CA ILE A 15 -8.65 3.14 -4.28
C ILE A 15 -8.49 4.63 -3.99
N GLU A 16 -9.59 5.33 -3.71
CA GLU A 16 -9.54 6.75 -3.37
C GLU A 16 -8.69 7.00 -2.14
N LYS A 17 -8.81 6.15 -1.11
CA LYS A 17 -7.98 6.25 0.10
C LYS A 17 -6.50 6.07 -0.21
N ALA A 18 -6.16 5.18 -1.14
CA ALA A 18 -4.78 4.98 -1.55
C ALA A 18 -4.20 6.28 -2.14
N TYR A 19 -4.90 6.90 -3.07
CA TYR A 19 -4.43 8.14 -3.69
C TYR A 19 -4.42 9.29 -2.70
N LYS A 20 -5.39 9.36 -1.81
CA LYS A 20 -5.41 10.37 -0.75
C LYS A 20 -4.19 10.22 0.17
N SER A 21 -3.85 8.99 0.56
CA SER A 21 -2.67 8.73 1.38
C SER A 21 -1.39 9.12 0.67
N TYR A 22 -1.33 8.90 -0.65
CA TYR A 22 -0.18 9.31 -1.46
C TYR A 22 -0.03 10.84 -1.48
N ASP A 23 -1.13 11.57 -1.63
CA ASP A 23 -1.12 13.03 -1.59
C ASP A 23 -0.69 13.53 -0.21
N GLU A 24 -1.15 12.87 0.86
CA GLU A 24 -0.72 13.18 2.22
C GLU A 24 0.78 12.95 2.39
N ALA A 25 1.29 11.85 1.83
CA ALA A 25 2.74 11.57 1.87
C ALA A 25 3.54 12.70 1.22
N LYS A 26 3.10 13.17 0.06
CA LYS A 26 3.76 14.29 -0.63
C LYS A 26 3.73 15.57 0.21
N GLY A 27 2.59 15.83 0.86
CA GLY A 27 2.43 17.02 1.70
C GLY A 27 3.36 17.01 2.91
N VAL A 28 3.42 15.90 3.64
CA VAL A 28 4.26 15.82 4.85
C VAL A 28 5.74 15.69 4.51
N ALA A 29 6.08 15.19 3.33
CA ALA A 29 7.47 15.16 2.85
C ALA A 29 7.99 16.59 2.64
N LYS A 30 7.15 17.52 2.16
CA LYS A 30 7.51 18.93 2.01
C LYS A 30 7.85 19.58 3.36
N LEU A 31 7.22 19.09 4.43
CA LEU A 31 7.47 19.53 5.80
C LEU A 31 8.62 18.78 6.45
N LYS A 32 9.21 17.83 5.74
CA LYS A 32 10.31 16.98 6.21
C LYS A 32 9.95 16.10 7.42
N TYR A 33 8.70 15.69 7.50
CA TYR A 33 8.22 14.75 8.53
C TYR A 33 8.38 13.32 8.00
N TRP A 34 9.61 12.81 8.02
CA TRP A 34 9.95 11.56 7.32
C TRP A 34 9.32 10.31 7.90
N ASN A 35 9.17 10.22 9.22
CA ASN A 35 8.45 9.09 9.81
C ASN A 35 7.01 9.07 9.35
N LEU A 36 6.35 10.22 9.34
CA LEU A 36 4.97 10.33 8.88
C LEU A 36 4.86 10.06 7.37
N THR A 37 5.84 10.50 6.60
CA THR A 37 5.91 10.21 5.17
C THR A 37 5.93 8.70 4.94
N GLY A 38 6.77 7.98 5.68
CA GLY A 38 6.85 6.52 5.59
C GLY A 38 5.52 5.85 5.94
N ASN A 39 4.85 6.35 6.99
CA ASN A 39 3.54 5.86 7.37
C ASN A 39 2.52 6.04 6.23
N ARG A 40 2.48 7.22 5.62
CA ARG A 40 1.54 7.50 4.53
C ARG A 40 1.84 6.68 3.27
N LEU A 41 3.12 6.47 2.95
CA LEU A 41 3.50 5.63 1.82
C LEU A 41 3.10 4.17 2.03
N TYR A 42 3.29 3.66 3.24
CA TYR A 42 2.83 2.30 3.57
C TYR A 42 1.31 2.18 3.37
N TYR A 43 0.53 3.12 3.92
CA TYR A 43 -0.92 3.05 3.79
C TYR A 43 -1.41 3.29 2.37
N THR A 44 -0.66 4.01 1.54
CA THR A 44 -0.93 4.12 0.11
C THR A 44 -0.98 2.73 -0.52
N VAL A 45 0.05 1.94 -0.29
CA VAL A 45 0.14 0.57 -0.82
C VAL A 45 -0.89 -0.34 -0.16
N PHE A 46 -1.04 -0.22 1.16
CA PHE A 46 -1.98 -1.05 1.92
C PHE A 46 -3.42 -0.88 1.44
N HIS A 47 -3.86 0.35 1.22
CA HIS A 47 -5.23 0.60 0.75
C HIS A 47 -5.45 0.07 -0.67
N MET A 48 -4.49 0.25 -1.56
CA MET A 48 -4.62 -0.30 -2.93
C MET A 48 -4.60 -1.83 -2.91
N ALA A 49 -3.73 -2.43 -2.09
CA ALA A 49 -3.68 -3.88 -1.93
C ALA A 49 -5.01 -4.41 -1.38
N SER A 50 -5.58 -3.71 -0.40
CA SER A 50 -6.87 -4.10 0.17
C SER A 50 -7.99 -4.01 -0.86
N ALA A 51 -7.95 -3.00 -1.74
CA ALA A 51 -8.91 -2.87 -2.83
C ALA A 51 -8.78 -4.06 -3.80
N LEU A 52 -7.55 -4.39 -4.19
CA LEU A 52 -7.29 -5.50 -5.11
C LEU A 52 -7.76 -6.84 -4.53
N LEU A 53 -7.44 -7.11 -3.26
CA LEU A 53 -7.86 -8.35 -2.61
C LEU A 53 -9.39 -8.45 -2.55
N LEU A 54 -10.04 -7.37 -2.17
CA LEU A 54 -11.50 -7.35 -2.11
C LEU A 54 -12.12 -7.57 -3.49
N ASP A 55 -11.59 -6.93 -4.52
CA ASP A 55 -12.06 -7.09 -5.90
C ASP A 55 -11.99 -8.54 -6.36
N LYS A 56 -10.95 -9.26 -5.94
CA LYS A 56 -10.73 -10.66 -6.32
C LYS A 56 -11.35 -11.66 -5.35
N GLY A 57 -12.07 -11.20 -4.32
CA GLY A 57 -12.77 -12.06 -3.38
C GLY A 57 -11.92 -12.65 -2.27
N PHE A 58 -10.73 -12.10 -2.03
CA PHE A 58 -9.87 -12.55 -0.94
C PHE A 58 -10.13 -11.73 0.32
N THR A 59 -10.03 -12.39 1.48
CA THR A 59 -10.22 -11.74 2.78
C THR A 59 -8.95 -11.83 3.60
N ALA A 60 -8.52 -10.71 4.16
CA ALA A 60 -7.40 -10.68 5.10
C ALA A 60 -7.79 -9.79 6.28
N LYS A 61 -7.50 -10.27 7.51
CA LYS A 61 -7.88 -9.58 8.73
C LYS A 61 -6.72 -8.81 9.37
N THR A 62 -5.50 -9.04 8.90
CA THR A 62 -4.30 -8.42 9.48
C THR A 62 -3.44 -7.81 8.40
N HIS A 63 -2.57 -6.88 8.80
CA HIS A 63 -1.58 -6.31 7.88
C HIS A 63 -0.69 -7.40 7.26
N ALA A 64 -0.19 -8.32 8.09
CA ALA A 64 0.61 -9.43 7.60
C ALA A 64 -0.16 -10.30 6.62
N GLY A 65 -1.45 -10.51 6.86
CA GLY A 65 -2.32 -11.27 5.95
C GLY A 65 -2.46 -10.62 4.59
N VAL A 66 -2.62 -9.29 4.55
CA VAL A 66 -2.68 -8.55 3.29
C VAL A 66 -1.38 -8.71 2.50
N ILE A 67 -0.25 -8.50 3.16
CA ILE A 67 1.08 -8.63 2.53
C ILE A 67 1.27 -10.05 1.99
N HIS A 68 0.92 -11.06 2.79
CA HIS A 68 1.04 -12.46 2.40
C HIS A 68 0.19 -12.80 1.19
N LEU A 69 -1.09 -12.38 1.18
CA LEU A 69 -2.00 -12.69 0.08
C LEU A 69 -1.58 -12.00 -1.23
N VAL A 70 -1.11 -10.77 -1.16
CA VAL A 70 -0.58 -10.11 -2.35
C VAL A 70 0.61 -10.88 -2.90
N GLY A 71 1.50 -11.32 -2.02
CA GLY A 71 2.66 -12.13 -2.41
C GLY A 71 2.27 -13.45 -3.05
N GLU A 72 1.36 -14.18 -2.41
CA GLU A 72 0.94 -15.52 -2.87
C GLU A 72 0.10 -15.48 -4.14
N LYS A 73 -0.86 -14.55 -4.22
CA LYS A 73 -1.87 -14.56 -5.28
C LYS A 73 -1.50 -13.72 -6.49
N PHE A 74 -0.62 -12.74 -6.33
CA PHE A 74 -0.33 -11.80 -7.41
C PHE A 74 1.16 -11.73 -7.77
N ILE A 75 2.05 -11.88 -6.82
CA ILE A 75 3.50 -11.80 -7.10
C ILE A 75 4.04 -13.17 -7.50
N ALA A 76 3.77 -14.22 -6.71
CA ALA A 76 4.23 -15.57 -7.01
C ALA A 76 3.66 -16.09 -8.33
N THR A 77 2.49 -15.59 -8.74
CA THR A 77 1.84 -15.97 -10.00
C THR A 77 2.31 -15.17 -11.20
N GLY A 78 3.17 -14.19 -11.00
CA GLY A 78 3.70 -13.36 -12.07
C GLY A 78 2.82 -12.19 -12.52
N LEU A 79 1.69 -11.97 -11.86
CA LEU A 79 0.79 -10.84 -12.20
C LEU A 79 1.36 -9.50 -11.78
N LEU A 80 2.16 -9.49 -10.71
CA LEU A 80 2.89 -8.31 -10.24
C LEU A 80 4.38 -8.63 -10.20
N ASP A 81 5.21 -7.61 -10.42
CA ASP A 81 6.66 -7.76 -10.39
C ASP A 81 7.11 -8.28 -9.02
N ARG A 82 8.06 -9.21 -9.04
CA ARG A 82 8.52 -9.84 -7.80
C ARG A 82 9.23 -8.88 -6.83
N THR A 83 9.73 -7.74 -7.32
CA THR A 83 10.35 -6.74 -6.44
C THR A 83 9.34 -6.09 -5.50
N TYR A 84 8.06 -6.16 -5.82
CA TYR A 84 7.01 -5.56 -5.00
C TYR A 84 6.80 -6.27 -3.66
N GLY A 85 7.11 -7.57 -3.56
CA GLY A 85 7.02 -8.27 -2.30
C GLY A 85 7.97 -7.69 -1.26
N LYS A 86 9.22 -7.46 -1.66
CA LYS A 86 10.22 -6.88 -0.80
C LYS A 86 9.89 -5.42 -0.48
N LEU A 87 9.40 -4.68 -1.47
CA LEU A 87 8.98 -3.29 -1.27
C LEU A 87 7.89 -3.20 -0.21
N PHE A 88 6.85 -4.02 -0.32
CA PHE A 88 5.73 -3.99 0.63
C PHE A 88 6.20 -4.29 2.05
N SER A 89 7.03 -5.32 2.21
CA SER A 89 7.58 -5.67 3.52
C SER A 89 8.46 -4.56 4.11
N ARG A 90 9.27 -3.92 3.28
CA ARG A 90 10.12 -2.80 3.75
C ARG A 90 9.30 -1.58 4.15
N LEU A 91 8.23 -1.28 3.42
CA LEU A 91 7.33 -0.20 3.80
C LEU A 91 6.63 -0.48 5.14
N TYR A 92 6.24 -1.74 5.35
CA TYR A 92 5.67 -2.16 6.62
C TYR A 92 6.66 -1.96 7.77
N GLU A 93 7.91 -2.39 7.59
CA GLU A 93 8.97 -2.21 8.59
C GLU A 93 9.22 -0.73 8.88
N LEU A 94 9.26 0.10 7.84
CA LEU A 94 9.47 1.54 7.97
C LEU A 94 8.34 2.18 8.78
N ARG A 95 7.10 1.78 8.52
CA ARG A 95 5.94 2.28 9.28
C ARG A 95 6.00 1.82 10.73
N GLN A 96 6.34 0.56 10.98
CA GLN A 96 6.47 0.03 12.34
C GLN A 96 7.55 0.78 13.13
N SER A 97 8.72 0.97 12.53
CA SER A 97 9.81 1.68 13.18
C SER A 97 9.46 3.14 13.45
N GLY A 98 8.87 3.82 12.47
CA GLY A 98 8.51 5.23 12.60
C GLY A 98 7.42 5.50 13.63
N ASP A 99 6.46 4.56 13.78
CA ASP A 99 5.32 4.75 14.69
C ASP A 99 5.61 4.23 16.11
N TYR A 100 6.44 3.20 16.25
CA TYR A 100 6.56 2.46 17.51
C TYR A 100 7.97 2.36 18.10
N ASP A 101 9.00 2.78 17.39
CA ASP A 101 10.37 2.76 17.90
C ASP A 101 10.80 4.18 18.25
N ASP A 102 10.88 4.49 19.54
CA ASP A 102 11.23 5.81 20.04
C ASP A 102 12.61 6.30 19.61
N THR A 103 13.50 5.38 19.25
CA THR A 103 14.87 5.72 18.86
C THR A 103 15.06 5.81 17.34
N PHE A 104 14.01 5.53 16.58
CA PHE A 104 14.09 5.53 15.12
C PHE A 104 13.66 6.88 14.56
N ASP A 105 14.49 7.46 13.69
CA ASP A 105 14.14 8.61 12.88
C ASP A 105 14.50 8.31 11.44
N ALA A 106 13.48 8.26 10.59
CA ALA A 106 13.69 8.08 9.16
C ALA A 106 14.36 9.32 8.57
N THR A 107 15.19 9.13 7.56
CA THR A 107 15.87 10.23 6.85
C THR A 107 15.25 10.44 5.48
N GLU A 108 15.51 11.63 4.93
CA GLU A 108 15.11 11.94 3.56
C GLU A 108 15.64 10.90 2.58
N GLU A 109 16.91 10.54 2.72
CA GLU A 109 17.58 9.57 1.83
C GLU A 109 16.94 8.20 1.87
N GLU A 110 16.41 7.80 3.03
CA GLU A 110 15.71 6.52 3.17
C GLU A 110 14.32 6.54 2.54
N VAL A 111 13.61 7.66 2.65
CA VAL A 111 12.18 7.74 2.32
C VAL A 111 11.90 8.20 0.90
N LEU A 112 12.61 9.22 0.41
CA LEU A 112 12.32 9.77 -0.93
C LEU A 112 12.35 8.74 -2.06
N PRO A 113 13.29 7.79 -2.09
CA PRO A 113 13.31 6.81 -3.18
C PRO A 113 12.06 5.94 -3.25
N TYR A 114 11.29 5.85 -2.18
CA TYR A 114 10.08 5.03 -2.18
C TYR A 114 8.92 5.66 -2.94
N PHE A 115 8.91 6.97 -3.16
CA PHE A 115 7.79 7.62 -3.86
C PHE A 115 7.55 7.03 -5.24
N GLU A 116 8.58 6.94 -6.06
CA GLU A 116 8.44 6.38 -7.40
C GLU A 116 8.04 4.90 -7.36
N LYS A 117 8.67 4.14 -6.48
CA LYS A 117 8.38 2.70 -6.34
C LYS A 117 6.94 2.46 -5.90
N VAL A 118 6.44 3.25 -4.95
CA VAL A 118 5.06 3.17 -4.47
C VAL A 118 4.08 3.54 -5.58
N GLU A 119 4.36 4.61 -6.32
CA GLU A 119 3.50 5.04 -7.42
C GLU A 119 3.38 3.93 -8.47
N ASN A 120 4.49 3.31 -8.85
CA ASN A 120 4.46 2.20 -9.80
C ASN A 120 3.68 1.01 -9.26
N PHE A 121 3.87 0.69 -7.99
CA PHE A 121 3.20 -0.45 -7.35
C PHE A 121 1.69 -0.25 -7.32
N ILE A 122 1.22 0.92 -6.89
CA ILE A 122 -0.23 1.15 -6.82
C ILE A 122 -0.85 1.20 -8.22
N LYS A 123 -0.15 1.72 -9.21
CA LYS A 123 -0.66 1.73 -10.59
C LYS A 123 -0.76 0.32 -11.15
N ASP A 124 0.23 -0.52 -10.90
CA ASP A 124 0.22 -1.90 -11.37
C ASP A 124 -0.87 -2.73 -10.66
N MET A 125 -1.08 -2.51 -9.36
CA MET A 125 -2.18 -3.16 -8.65
C MET A 125 -3.54 -2.69 -9.16
N GLU A 126 -3.69 -1.39 -9.38
CA GLU A 126 -4.96 -0.84 -9.87
C GLU A 126 -5.30 -1.40 -11.25
N ALA A 127 -4.30 -1.61 -12.10
CA ALA A 127 -4.52 -2.18 -13.43
C ALA A 127 -5.13 -3.59 -13.38
N LEU A 128 -4.96 -4.30 -12.26
CA LEU A 128 -5.54 -5.63 -12.07
C LEU A 128 -6.98 -5.58 -11.53
N ILE A 129 -7.44 -4.42 -11.07
CA ILE A 129 -8.77 -4.26 -10.50
C ILE A 129 -9.81 -4.09 -11.61
N THR A 130 -10.96 -4.75 -11.44
CA THR A 130 -12.06 -4.66 -12.39
C THR A 130 -12.90 -3.40 -12.12
N HIS A 131 -12.95 -2.50 -13.10
CA HIS A 131 -13.71 -1.24 -13.00
C HIS A 131 -15.05 -1.36 -13.74
N ASN A 132 -15.98 -2.12 -13.18
CA ASN A 132 -17.30 -2.29 -13.79
C ASN A 132 -18.36 -1.49 -13.06
#